data_29b2176cf301f56d56419ab35da1ad29
#
_entry.id   29b2176cf301f56d56419ab35da1ad29
#
_cell.length_a   1.000
_cell.length_b   1.000
_cell.length_c   1.000
_cell.angle_alpha   90.00
_cell.angle_beta   90.00
_cell.angle_gamma   90.00
#
_symmetry.space_group_name_H-M   'P 1'
#
loop_
_entity.id
_entity.type
_entity.pdbx_description
1 polymer ?
#
loop_
_entity_poly.entity_id
_entity_poly.type
_entity_poly.pdbx_seq_one_letter_code
_entity_poly.pdbx_strand_id
1 'polypeptide(L)'
;MIDPITAISAATASYRMVKKLVYAGRELEDIAGQLGKWYGAAADLRRAEQQRKNPPIFTKLFNSGSVEQEALDMIIHTKKLAEQEKDIEQLLNNRFGYGTAREMRELRRKIKKEREETLYRQQERRAAFFETLLVIFLAAMVVVILGGGTWLIGLGAGWW
;
A
#
# COMPACT_ATOMS: atom_id res chain seq x y z
N MET A 1 -0.39 -11.08 -5.48
CA MET A 1 0.62 -10.32 -6.26
C MET A 1 -0.14 -9.62 -7.39
N ILE A 2 -0.03 -8.31 -7.53
CA ILE A 2 -0.76 -7.58 -8.59
C ILE A 2 0.07 -7.71 -9.86
N ASP A 3 -0.55 -8.24 -10.93
CA ASP A 3 0.10 -8.38 -12.23
C ASP A 3 0.21 -7.00 -12.91
N PRO A 4 1.41 -6.58 -13.34
CA PRO A 4 1.63 -5.30 -14.03
C PRO A 4 0.80 -5.14 -15.30
N ILE A 5 0.57 -6.23 -16.04
CA ILE A 5 -0.23 -6.21 -17.28
C ILE A 5 -1.69 -5.88 -16.96
N THR A 6 -2.23 -6.48 -15.92
CA THR A 6 -3.59 -6.18 -15.44
C THR A 6 -3.69 -4.74 -14.95
N ALA A 7 -2.70 -4.25 -14.21
CA ALA A 7 -2.68 -2.88 -13.71
C ALA A 7 -2.64 -1.85 -14.86
N ILE A 8 -1.79 -2.03 -15.89
CA ILE A 8 -1.72 -1.12 -17.02
C ILE A 8 -2.97 -1.16 -17.90
N SER A 9 -3.61 -2.33 -18.05
CA SER A 9 -4.86 -2.46 -18.79
C SER A 9 -5.99 -1.73 -18.08
N ALA A 10 -6.11 -1.87 -16.76
CA ALA A 10 -7.08 -1.17 -15.93
C ALA A 10 -6.86 0.36 -15.95
N ALA A 11 -5.61 0.82 -15.84
CA ALA A 11 -5.26 2.23 -15.98
C ALA A 11 -5.67 2.76 -17.36
N THR A 12 -5.35 2.07 -18.45
CA THR A 12 -5.67 2.50 -19.80
C THR A 12 -7.19 2.54 -20.05
N ALA A 13 -7.94 1.58 -19.53
CA ALA A 13 -9.40 1.56 -19.63
C ALA A 13 -10.02 2.74 -18.87
N SER A 14 -9.58 2.99 -17.64
CA SER A 14 -10.06 4.12 -16.83
C SER A 14 -9.69 5.46 -17.46
N TYR A 15 -8.48 5.61 -18.01
CA TYR A 15 -8.03 6.80 -18.73
C TYR A 15 -8.92 7.10 -19.94
N ARG A 16 -9.24 6.10 -20.76
CA ARG A 16 -10.16 6.27 -21.90
C ARG A 16 -11.55 6.73 -21.46
N MET A 17 -12.03 6.22 -20.33
CA MET A 17 -13.31 6.61 -19.78
C MET A 17 -13.27 8.05 -19.27
N VAL A 18 -12.21 8.47 -18.56
CA VAL A 18 -12.00 9.87 -18.15
C VAL A 18 -12.05 10.79 -19.35
N LYS A 19 -11.29 10.50 -20.41
CA LYS A 19 -11.35 11.29 -21.67
C LYS A 19 -12.76 11.38 -22.22
N LYS A 20 -13.45 10.26 -22.32
CA LYS A 20 -14.83 10.24 -22.84
C LYS A 20 -15.76 11.13 -22.03
N LEU A 21 -15.70 11.08 -20.70
CA LEU A 21 -16.55 11.89 -19.82
C LEU A 21 -16.20 13.38 -19.91
N VAL A 22 -14.92 13.74 -19.95
CA VAL A 22 -14.47 15.13 -20.09
C VAL A 22 -14.95 15.72 -21.44
N TYR A 23 -14.76 15.00 -22.54
CA TYR A 23 -15.23 15.45 -23.87
C TYR A 23 -16.75 15.48 -24.00
N ALA A 24 -17.46 14.63 -23.26
CA ALA A 24 -18.92 14.67 -23.18
C ALA A 24 -19.44 15.83 -22.31
N GLY A 25 -18.55 16.67 -21.78
CA GLY A 25 -18.93 17.82 -20.97
C GLY A 25 -19.45 17.48 -19.57
N ARG A 26 -19.16 16.27 -19.07
CA ARG A 26 -19.60 15.83 -17.75
C ARG A 26 -18.93 16.64 -16.64
N GLU A 27 -19.57 16.70 -15.49
CA GLU A 27 -19.05 17.38 -14.31
C GLU A 27 -17.95 16.60 -13.62
N LEU A 28 -17.19 17.26 -12.75
CA LEU A 28 -16.06 16.67 -12.06
C LEU A 28 -16.48 15.46 -11.19
N GLU A 29 -17.68 15.52 -10.60
CA GLU A 29 -18.26 14.46 -9.78
C GLU A 29 -18.42 13.15 -10.57
N ASP A 30 -18.94 13.24 -11.81
CA ASP A 30 -19.10 12.09 -12.71
C ASP A 30 -17.75 11.46 -13.08
N ILE A 31 -16.72 12.29 -13.19
CA ILE A 31 -15.37 11.89 -13.60
C ILE A 31 -14.60 11.31 -12.42
N ALA A 32 -14.87 11.77 -11.20
CA ALA A 32 -14.09 11.44 -9.98
C ALA A 32 -13.94 9.94 -9.74
N GLY A 33 -15.00 9.16 -9.97
CA GLY A 33 -14.97 7.71 -9.84
C GLY A 33 -13.98 7.04 -10.80
N GLN A 34 -13.89 7.50 -12.04
CA GLN A 34 -12.95 6.96 -13.03
C GLN A 34 -11.52 7.44 -12.81
N LEU A 35 -11.35 8.67 -12.37
CA LEU A 35 -10.07 9.18 -11.90
C LEU A 35 -9.54 8.34 -10.74
N GLY A 36 -10.39 8.03 -9.76
CA GLY A 36 -10.04 7.17 -8.63
C GLY A 36 -9.55 5.78 -9.08
N LYS A 37 -10.23 5.15 -10.04
CA LYS A 37 -9.83 3.87 -10.63
C LYS A 37 -8.48 3.99 -11.35
N TRP A 38 -8.29 5.04 -12.14
CA TRP A 38 -7.03 5.27 -12.84
C TRP A 38 -5.87 5.42 -11.86
N TYR A 39 -6.02 6.25 -10.83
CA TYR A 39 -4.99 6.45 -9.82
C TYR A 39 -4.71 5.20 -8.99
N GLY A 40 -5.73 4.38 -8.73
CA GLY A 40 -5.56 3.07 -8.08
C GLY A 40 -4.69 2.15 -8.91
N ALA A 41 -5.03 1.95 -10.17
CA ALA A 41 -4.29 1.12 -11.11
C ALA A 41 -2.85 1.64 -11.34
N ALA A 42 -2.67 2.97 -11.39
CA ALA A 42 -1.36 3.61 -11.48
C ALA A 42 -0.50 3.34 -10.23
N ALA A 43 -1.09 3.38 -9.04
CA ALA A 43 -0.40 3.06 -7.80
C ALA A 43 0.00 1.58 -7.74
N ASP A 44 -0.86 0.69 -8.21
CA ASP A 44 -0.59 -0.74 -8.28
C ASP A 44 0.57 -1.07 -9.23
N LEU A 45 0.62 -0.43 -10.41
CA LEU A 45 1.74 -0.59 -11.33
C LEU A 45 3.07 -0.09 -10.71
N ARG A 46 3.07 1.08 -10.08
CA ARG A 46 4.25 1.62 -9.40
C ARG A 46 4.71 0.71 -8.25
N ARG A 47 3.78 0.10 -7.54
CA ARG A 47 4.07 -0.86 -6.46
C ARG A 47 4.66 -2.15 -7.01
N ALA A 48 4.11 -2.67 -8.11
CA ALA A 48 4.67 -3.83 -8.80
C ALA A 48 6.10 -3.56 -9.31
N GLU A 49 6.36 -2.37 -9.84
CA GLU A 49 7.70 -1.93 -10.26
C GLU A 49 8.69 -1.89 -9.08
N GLN A 50 8.27 -1.34 -7.92
CA GLN A 50 9.12 -1.30 -6.73
C GLN A 50 9.43 -2.70 -6.19
N GLN A 51 8.46 -3.62 -6.19
CA GLN A 51 8.67 -5.01 -5.78
C GLN A 51 9.64 -5.74 -6.70
N ARG A 52 9.65 -5.43 -8.00
CA ARG A 52 10.61 -6.01 -8.96
C ARG A 52 12.02 -5.45 -8.78
N LYS A 53 12.17 -4.18 -8.45
CA LYS A 53 13.49 -3.58 -8.13
C LYS A 53 14.12 -4.21 -6.87
N ASN A 54 13.28 -4.65 -5.91
CA ASN A 54 13.69 -5.30 -4.67
C ASN A 54 12.94 -6.65 -4.52
N PRO A 55 13.22 -7.66 -5.37
CA PRO A 55 12.52 -8.94 -5.30
C PRO A 55 12.86 -9.68 -4.01
N PRO A 56 11.88 -10.34 -3.37
CA PRO A 56 12.14 -11.28 -2.28
C PRO A 56 13.13 -12.36 -2.73
N ILE A 57 14.00 -12.82 -1.82
CA ILE A 57 15.12 -13.73 -2.09
C ILE A 57 14.67 -14.98 -2.86
N PHE A 58 13.49 -15.52 -2.56
CA PHE A 58 12.94 -16.71 -3.22
C PHE A 58 12.50 -16.47 -4.69
N THR A 59 12.12 -15.25 -5.07
CA THR A 59 11.69 -14.95 -6.45
C THR A 59 12.87 -14.84 -7.42
N LYS A 60 14.07 -14.53 -6.92
CA LYS A 60 15.30 -14.44 -7.71
C LYS A 60 15.76 -15.79 -8.29
N LEU A 61 15.35 -16.90 -7.64
CA LEU A 61 15.81 -18.25 -8.01
C LEU A 61 14.99 -18.91 -9.14
N PHE A 62 13.80 -18.40 -9.47
CA PHE A 62 12.84 -19.08 -10.35
C PHE A 62 12.40 -18.30 -11.59
N ASN A 63 12.94 -17.10 -11.82
CA ASN A 63 12.57 -16.30 -13.02
C ASN A 63 13.49 -16.64 -14.20
N SER A 64 12.99 -17.49 -15.09
CA SER A 64 13.66 -17.91 -16.34
C SER A 64 13.25 -17.08 -17.58
N GLY A 65 12.60 -15.93 -17.41
CA GLY A 65 12.22 -15.04 -18.51
C GLY A 65 13.39 -14.18 -19.00
N SER A 66 13.31 -13.69 -20.24
CA SER A 66 14.26 -12.71 -20.77
C SER A 66 14.17 -11.42 -19.93
N VAL A 67 15.21 -11.15 -19.15
CA VAL A 67 15.30 -9.96 -18.26
C VAL A 67 15.20 -8.67 -19.08
N GLU A 68 15.74 -8.67 -20.30
CA GLU A 68 15.71 -7.53 -21.22
C GLU A 68 14.29 -7.20 -21.68
N GLN A 69 13.51 -8.22 -22.05
CA GLN A 69 12.12 -8.04 -22.47
C GLN A 69 11.27 -7.49 -21.31
N GLU A 70 11.43 -8.07 -20.15
CA GLU A 70 10.72 -7.64 -18.94
C GLU A 70 11.06 -6.20 -18.53
N ALA A 71 12.32 -5.81 -18.63
CA ALA A 71 12.78 -4.45 -18.36
C ALA A 71 12.23 -3.46 -19.40
N LEU A 72 12.19 -3.85 -20.69
CA LEU A 72 11.64 -3.01 -21.74
C LEU A 72 10.15 -2.79 -21.57
N ASP A 73 9.38 -3.84 -21.28
CA ASP A 73 7.94 -3.76 -21.04
C ASP A 73 7.63 -2.84 -19.84
N MET A 74 8.43 -2.92 -18.78
CA MET A 74 8.30 -2.05 -17.62
C MET A 74 8.51 -0.58 -17.98
N ILE A 75 9.57 -0.28 -18.77
CA ILE A 75 9.86 1.10 -19.22
C ILE A 75 8.70 1.62 -20.09
N ILE A 76 8.19 0.80 -21.02
CA ILE A 76 7.05 1.17 -21.87
C ILE A 76 5.82 1.47 -21.03
N HIS A 77 5.49 0.61 -20.06
CA HIS A 77 4.33 0.79 -19.18
C HIS A 77 4.45 2.04 -18.31
N THR A 78 5.64 2.29 -17.76
CA THR A 78 5.89 3.48 -16.92
C THR A 78 5.79 4.76 -17.73
N LYS A 79 6.37 4.79 -18.95
CA LYS A 79 6.26 5.95 -19.86
C LYS A 79 4.83 6.21 -20.28
N LYS A 80 4.08 5.17 -20.66
CA LYS A 80 2.67 5.28 -21.02
C LYS A 80 1.81 5.81 -19.87
N LEU A 81 2.09 5.38 -18.64
CA LEU A 81 1.39 5.88 -17.47
C LEU A 81 1.67 7.37 -17.22
N ALA A 82 2.94 7.80 -17.37
CA ALA A 82 3.33 9.21 -17.22
C ALA A 82 2.68 10.10 -18.29
N GLU A 83 2.56 9.60 -19.52
CA GLU A 83 1.87 10.31 -20.61
C GLU A 83 0.37 10.45 -20.30
N GLN A 84 -0.29 9.38 -19.86
CA GLN A 84 -1.68 9.42 -19.44
C GLN A 84 -1.91 10.39 -18.27
N GLU A 85 -1.00 10.43 -17.29
CA GLU A 85 -1.07 11.35 -16.15
C GLU A 85 -1.03 12.81 -16.63
N LYS A 86 -0.09 13.13 -17.52
CA LYS A 86 0.04 14.47 -18.09
C LYS A 86 -1.19 14.89 -18.91
N ASP A 87 -1.74 13.96 -19.70
CA ASP A 87 -2.92 14.24 -20.52
C ASP A 87 -4.17 14.45 -19.63
N ILE A 88 -4.36 13.65 -18.59
CA ILE A 88 -5.42 13.85 -17.58
C ILE A 88 -5.29 15.23 -16.93
N GLU A 89 -4.09 15.64 -16.55
CA GLU A 89 -3.85 16.95 -15.96
C GLU A 89 -4.23 18.09 -16.91
N GLN A 90 -3.85 17.98 -18.16
CA GLN A 90 -4.22 18.97 -19.19
C GLN A 90 -5.72 19.01 -19.40
N LEU A 91 -6.39 17.86 -19.50
CA LEU A 91 -7.83 17.77 -19.66
C LEU A 91 -8.59 18.41 -18.49
N LEU A 92 -8.16 18.12 -17.26
CA LEU A 92 -8.78 18.68 -16.06
C LEU A 92 -8.57 20.19 -15.98
N ASN A 93 -7.35 20.68 -16.24
CA ASN A 93 -7.06 22.10 -16.22
C ASN A 93 -7.82 22.87 -17.32
N ASN A 94 -7.96 22.29 -18.51
CA ASN A 94 -8.67 22.94 -19.61
C ASN A 94 -10.18 22.98 -19.36
N ARG A 95 -10.75 21.95 -18.70
CA ARG A 95 -12.20 21.86 -18.51
C ARG A 95 -12.67 22.55 -17.23
N PHE A 96 -11.93 22.42 -16.12
CA PHE A 96 -12.35 22.85 -14.79
C PHE A 96 -11.54 24.03 -14.23
N GLY A 97 -10.61 24.55 -15.01
CA GLY A 97 -9.79 25.69 -14.64
C GLY A 97 -8.36 25.33 -14.27
N TYR A 98 -7.49 26.29 -14.50
CA TYR A 98 -6.06 26.14 -14.26
C TYR A 98 -5.78 25.95 -12.76
N GLY A 99 -5.08 24.88 -12.44
CA GLY A 99 -4.74 24.55 -11.04
C GLY A 99 -5.52 23.37 -10.46
N THR A 100 -6.68 23.01 -11.01
CA THR A 100 -7.52 21.89 -10.51
C THR A 100 -6.73 20.59 -10.36
N ALA A 101 -5.92 20.24 -11.34
CA ALA A 101 -5.08 19.03 -11.27
C ALA A 101 -4.02 19.12 -10.17
N ARG A 102 -3.48 20.31 -9.91
CA ARG A 102 -2.52 20.53 -8.84
C ARG A 102 -3.14 20.40 -7.46
N GLU A 103 -4.26 21.05 -7.23
CA GLU A 103 -5.02 20.96 -5.97
C GLU A 103 -5.39 19.51 -5.66
N MET A 104 -5.86 18.77 -6.65
CA MET A 104 -6.18 17.36 -6.49
C MET A 104 -4.95 16.52 -6.11
N ARG A 105 -3.78 16.79 -6.68
CA ARG A 105 -2.52 16.11 -6.30
C ARG A 105 -2.12 16.42 -4.87
N GLU A 106 -2.22 17.67 -4.46
CA GLU A 106 -1.88 18.12 -3.10
C GLU A 106 -2.79 17.47 -2.07
N LEU A 107 -4.12 17.46 -2.32
CA LEU A 107 -5.09 16.77 -1.46
C LEU A 107 -4.81 15.26 -1.36
N ARG A 108 -4.50 14.61 -2.47
CA ARG A 108 -4.14 13.17 -2.47
C ARG A 108 -2.89 12.90 -1.65
N ARG A 109 -1.86 13.74 -1.75
CA ARG A 109 -0.64 13.62 -0.94
C ARG A 109 -0.97 13.78 0.54
N LYS A 110 -1.79 14.77 0.89
CA LYS A 110 -2.23 15.01 2.25
C LYS A 110 -2.99 13.82 2.82
N ILE A 111 -4.02 13.33 2.12
CA ILE A 111 -4.82 12.17 2.53
C ILE A 111 -3.93 10.91 2.67
N LYS A 112 -3.00 10.70 1.74
CA LYS A 112 -2.06 9.57 1.82
C LYS A 112 -1.21 9.66 3.08
N LYS A 113 -0.65 10.82 3.37
CA LYS A 113 0.15 11.06 4.58
C LYS A 113 -0.65 10.82 5.85
N GLU A 114 -1.86 11.35 5.95
CA GLU A 114 -2.76 11.15 7.08
C GLU A 114 -3.10 9.66 7.30
N ARG A 115 -3.33 8.90 6.20
CA ARG A 115 -3.56 7.46 6.28
C ARG A 115 -2.32 6.70 6.73
N GLU A 116 -1.15 7.05 6.25
CA GLU A 116 0.12 6.45 6.70
C GLU A 116 0.35 6.72 8.19
N GLU A 117 0.15 7.95 8.66
CA GLU A 117 0.27 8.29 10.07
C GLU A 117 -0.72 7.52 10.95
N THR A 118 -1.97 7.33 10.50
CA THR A 118 -2.95 6.53 11.26
C THR A 118 -2.58 5.06 11.31
N LEU A 119 -2.04 4.50 10.23
CA LEU A 119 -1.55 3.12 10.19
C LEU A 119 -0.35 2.92 11.12
N TYR A 120 0.61 3.86 11.14
CA TYR A 120 1.74 3.83 12.07
C TYR A 120 1.29 3.86 13.52
N ARG A 121 0.38 4.77 13.88
CA ARG A 121 -0.18 4.83 15.24
C ARG A 121 -0.91 3.56 15.66
N GLN A 122 -1.58 2.87 14.72
CA GLN A 122 -2.22 1.59 14.99
C GLN A 122 -1.19 0.47 15.22
N GLN A 123 -0.10 0.47 14.45
CA GLN A 123 0.98 -0.52 14.62
C GLN A 123 1.72 -0.32 15.94
N GLU A 124 2.02 0.92 16.31
CA GLU A 124 2.64 1.25 17.62
C GLU A 124 1.77 0.80 18.78
N ARG A 125 0.45 1.04 18.73
CA ARG A 125 -0.49 0.59 19.77
C ARG A 125 -0.53 -0.94 19.89
N ARG A 126 -0.47 -1.66 18.77
CA ARG A 126 -0.42 -3.13 18.77
C ARG A 126 0.90 -3.64 19.36
N ALA A 127 2.03 -3.04 18.98
CA ALA A 127 3.34 -3.39 19.52
C ALA A 127 3.38 -3.17 21.04
N ALA A 128 2.94 -2.02 21.53
CA ALA A 128 2.85 -1.71 22.97
C ALA A 128 1.95 -2.69 23.72
N PHE A 129 0.83 -3.09 23.10
CA PHE A 129 -0.08 -4.07 23.70
C PHE A 129 0.58 -5.46 23.83
N PHE A 130 1.31 -5.92 22.82
CA PHE A 130 2.04 -7.19 22.88
C PHE A 130 3.18 -7.14 23.90
N GLU A 131 3.92 -6.03 23.99
CA GLU A 131 4.96 -5.84 25.01
C GLU A 131 4.37 -5.90 26.43
N THR A 132 3.24 -5.22 26.67
CA THR A 132 2.55 -5.26 27.97
C THR A 132 2.07 -6.67 28.31
N LEU A 133 1.49 -7.39 27.35
CA LEU A 133 1.07 -8.78 27.54
C LEU A 133 2.26 -9.70 27.89
N LEU A 134 3.40 -9.53 27.22
CA LEU A 134 4.60 -10.29 27.47
C LEU A 134 5.16 -10.05 28.88
N VAL A 135 5.18 -8.79 29.33
CA VAL A 135 5.60 -8.44 30.70
C VAL A 135 4.68 -9.07 31.74
N ILE A 136 3.36 -8.98 31.56
CA ILE A 136 2.38 -9.62 32.45
C ILE A 136 2.55 -11.13 32.49
N PHE A 137 2.78 -11.76 31.35
CA PHE A 137 3.00 -13.20 31.27
C PHE A 137 4.28 -13.63 32.00
N LEU A 138 5.38 -12.89 31.81
CA LEU A 138 6.63 -13.14 32.52
C LEU A 138 6.49 -12.98 34.04
N ALA A 139 5.80 -11.92 34.49
CA ALA A 139 5.51 -11.70 35.91
C ALA A 139 4.68 -12.84 36.51
N ALA A 140 3.63 -13.29 35.82
CA ALA A 140 2.81 -14.43 36.24
C ALA A 140 3.64 -15.73 36.34
N MET A 141 4.54 -15.97 35.36
CA MET A 141 5.42 -17.13 35.35
C MET A 141 6.35 -17.14 36.56
N VAL A 142 6.93 -15.99 36.91
CA VAL A 142 7.80 -15.85 38.10
C VAL A 142 7.03 -16.17 39.39
N VAL A 143 5.79 -15.67 39.51
CA VAL A 143 4.93 -15.95 40.69
C VAL A 143 4.63 -17.45 40.80
N VAL A 144 4.34 -18.13 39.69
CA VAL A 144 4.08 -19.56 39.65
C VAL A 144 5.33 -20.37 40.09
N ILE A 145 6.51 -19.98 39.59
CA ILE A 145 7.78 -20.66 39.91
C ILE A 145 8.10 -20.49 41.39
N LEU A 146 7.98 -19.27 41.92
CA LEU A 146 8.26 -18.99 43.33
C LEU A 146 7.24 -19.67 44.24
N GLY A 147 5.94 -19.57 43.93
CA GLY A 147 4.87 -20.20 44.69
C GLY A 147 4.92 -21.75 44.64
N GLY A 148 5.13 -22.30 43.43
CA GLY A 148 5.29 -23.76 43.26
C GLY A 148 6.55 -24.31 43.90
N GLY A 149 7.66 -23.55 43.82
CA GLY A 149 8.93 -23.92 44.47
C GLY A 149 8.82 -23.97 45.99
N THR A 150 8.20 -22.97 46.61
CA THR A 150 8.00 -22.95 48.07
C THR A 150 7.03 -24.05 48.52
N TRP A 151 6.03 -24.37 47.72
CA TRP A 151 5.10 -25.47 48.04
C TRP A 151 5.75 -26.82 47.96
N LEU A 152 6.62 -27.09 46.96
CA LEU A 152 7.37 -28.31 46.81
C LEU A 152 8.39 -28.52 47.93
N ILE A 153 9.08 -27.44 48.36
CA ILE A 153 10.03 -27.47 49.47
C ILE A 153 9.29 -27.75 50.79
N GLY A 154 8.09 -27.17 51.01
CA GLY A 154 7.25 -27.42 52.17
C GLY A 154 6.80 -28.90 52.30
N LEU A 155 6.45 -29.53 51.16
CA LEU A 155 6.12 -30.97 51.07
C LEU A 155 7.34 -31.85 51.35
N GLY A 156 8.54 -31.50 50.84
CA GLY A 156 9.74 -32.30 51.06
C GLY A 156 10.34 -32.14 52.48
N ALA A 157 10.07 -31.01 53.15
CA ALA A 157 10.53 -30.72 54.50
C ALA A 157 9.57 -31.25 55.60
N GLY A 158 8.43 -31.83 55.23
CA GLY A 158 7.48 -32.43 56.21
C GLY A 158 6.77 -31.41 57.09
N TRP A 159 6.58 -30.18 56.60
CA TRP A 159 5.99 -29.09 57.37
C TRP A 159 4.43 -29.09 57.32
N TRP A 160 3.84 -30.09 56.67
CA TRP A 160 2.38 -30.35 56.60
C TRP A 160 2.05 -31.79 56.93
#